data_de90f92676b817b160d6ca7b941f1523
#
_entry.id   de90f92676b817b160d6ca7b941f1523
#
_cell.length_a   1.000
_cell.length_b   1.000
_cell.length_c   1.000
_cell.angle_alpha   90.00
_cell.angle_beta   90.00
_cell.angle_gamma   90.00
#
_symmetry.space_group_name_H-M   'P 1'
#
loop_
_entity.id
_entity.type
_entity.pdbx_description
1 polymer ?
#
loop_
_entity_poly.entity_id
_entity_poly.type
_entity_poly.pdbx_seq_one_letter_code
_entity_poly.pdbx_strand_id
1 'polypeptide(L)'
;KRKIEVRLNTEATPEFIKELQPDSLIVALGATERVLPIPGIDGSKVQLATKAIAYPEQLGQEIVILGGGSIGCEIGLELAEQGKNVSILELTDTLAANANSLYREALRQKFLQYENLHSLLKCGCSRIEEDVVVYKDEKGEEKSISYDNLILSTGLSAQKKLVEAFYGICKDTIAIGDCISPSNIMNANFEGFAAGLNI
;
A
#
# COMPACT_ATOMS: atom_id res chain seq x y z
N LYS A 1 32.52 -6.03 -6.85
CA LYS A 1 31.18 -6.60 -6.55
C LYS A 1 31.33 -7.52 -5.35
N ARG A 2 30.64 -7.22 -4.24
CA ARG A 2 30.58 -8.12 -3.07
C ARG A 2 29.78 -9.36 -3.49
N LYS A 3 30.31 -10.54 -3.20
CA LYS A 3 29.61 -11.81 -3.42
C LYS A 3 28.63 -11.99 -2.26
N ILE A 4 27.34 -11.70 -2.51
CA ILE A 4 26.26 -11.98 -1.58
C ILE A 4 25.52 -13.19 -2.14
N GLU A 5 25.33 -14.22 -1.33
CA GLU A 5 24.46 -15.34 -1.68
C GLU A 5 23.00 -14.89 -1.61
N VAL A 6 22.25 -15.14 -2.68
CA VAL A 6 20.82 -14.84 -2.76
C VAL A 6 20.07 -16.14 -3.01
N ARG A 7 19.09 -16.44 -2.17
CA ARG A 7 18.22 -17.61 -2.29
C ARG A 7 16.81 -17.14 -2.68
N LEU A 8 16.47 -17.30 -3.94
CA LEU A 8 15.14 -17.02 -4.44
C LEU A 8 14.21 -18.24 -4.23
N ASN A 9 12.89 -18.00 -4.23
CA ASN A 9 11.86 -19.03 -3.99
C ASN A 9 12.09 -19.85 -2.71
N THR A 10 12.66 -19.19 -1.68
CA THR A 10 12.99 -19.81 -0.41
C THR A 10 12.31 -19.02 0.70
N GLU A 11 11.38 -19.64 1.41
CA GLU A 11 10.75 -19.04 2.57
C GLU A 11 11.72 -19.10 3.76
N ALA A 12 12.06 -17.93 4.29
CA ALA A 12 12.94 -17.81 5.45
C ALA A 12 12.16 -18.01 6.76
N THR A 13 11.78 -19.25 7.07
CA THR A 13 11.11 -19.56 8.34
C THR A 13 12.09 -19.46 9.52
N PRO A 14 11.61 -19.24 10.76
CA PRO A 14 12.46 -19.25 11.94
C PRO A 14 13.28 -20.53 12.10
N GLU A 15 12.71 -21.69 11.76
CA GLU A 15 13.38 -22.99 11.79
C GLU A 15 14.53 -23.05 10.79
N PHE A 16 14.27 -22.64 9.55
CA PHE A 16 15.31 -22.58 8.51
C PHE A 16 16.46 -21.64 8.90
N ILE A 17 16.16 -20.48 9.50
CA ILE A 17 17.21 -19.55 9.96
C ILE A 17 18.01 -20.15 11.12
N LYS A 18 17.39 -20.88 12.05
CA LYS A 18 18.11 -21.59 13.13
C LYS A 18 19.09 -22.63 12.59
N GLU A 19 18.73 -23.37 11.54
CA GLU A 19 19.60 -24.35 10.90
C GLU A 19 20.84 -23.69 10.25
N LEU A 20 20.71 -22.45 9.76
CA LEU A 20 21.81 -21.69 9.19
C LEU A 20 22.81 -21.17 10.24
N GLN A 21 22.42 -21.12 11.52
CA GLN A 21 23.24 -20.65 12.63
C GLN A 21 23.95 -19.31 12.38
N PRO A 22 23.22 -18.24 12.01
CA PRO A 22 23.85 -16.95 11.71
C PRO A 22 24.45 -16.33 12.98
N ASP A 23 25.56 -15.61 12.84
CA ASP A 23 26.15 -14.80 13.92
C ASP A 23 25.27 -13.58 14.22
N SER A 24 24.70 -12.95 13.16
CA SER A 24 23.79 -11.81 13.23
C SER A 24 22.64 -11.98 12.23
N LEU A 25 21.47 -11.48 12.57
CA LEU A 25 20.25 -11.57 11.75
C LEU A 25 19.63 -10.20 11.55
N ILE A 26 19.44 -9.81 10.30
CA ILE A 26 18.61 -8.65 9.93
C ILE A 26 17.27 -9.16 9.40
N VAL A 27 16.19 -8.78 10.06
CA VAL A 27 14.80 -9.12 9.70
C VAL A 27 14.17 -7.95 8.97
N ALA A 28 13.87 -8.12 7.67
CA ALA A 28 13.33 -7.08 6.80
C ALA A 28 12.17 -7.64 5.95
N LEU A 29 11.09 -8.07 6.62
CA LEU A 29 9.97 -8.83 6.03
C LEU A 29 8.98 -7.97 5.23
N GLY A 30 9.17 -6.64 5.21
CA GLY A 30 8.25 -5.71 4.57
C GLY A 30 6.93 -5.57 5.35
N ALA A 31 5.90 -5.06 4.67
CA ALA A 31 4.56 -4.86 5.21
C ALA A 31 3.51 -5.57 4.36
N THR A 32 2.30 -5.68 4.90
CA THR A 32 1.12 -6.13 4.16
C THR A 32 0.17 -4.97 3.91
N GLU A 33 -0.61 -5.03 2.86
CA GLU A 33 -1.67 -4.04 2.61
C GLU A 33 -2.74 -4.12 3.69
N ARG A 34 -3.19 -2.95 4.13
CA ARG A 34 -4.22 -2.85 5.16
C ARG A 34 -5.60 -3.02 4.52
N VAL A 35 -6.36 -3.99 5.02
CA VAL A 35 -7.76 -4.17 4.69
C VAL A 35 -8.60 -3.61 5.84
N LEU A 36 -9.46 -2.64 5.53
CA LEU A 36 -10.34 -2.02 6.53
C LEU A 36 -11.58 -2.89 6.78
N PRO A 37 -12.16 -2.88 7.97
CA PRO A 37 -13.38 -3.64 8.28
C PRO A 37 -14.62 -2.92 7.73
N ILE A 38 -14.74 -2.82 6.42
CA ILE A 38 -15.87 -2.20 5.73
C ILE A 38 -16.79 -3.32 5.23
N PRO A 39 -18.12 -3.24 5.47
CA PRO A 39 -19.05 -4.21 4.92
C PRO A 39 -18.92 -4.33 3.40
N GLY A 40 -18.77 -5.57 2.89
CA GLY A 40 -18.60 -5.86 1.46
C GLY A 40 -17.16 -5.78 0.94
N ILE A 41 -16.16 -5.57 1.81
CA ILE A 41 -14.74 -5.44 1.43
C ILE A 41 -14.15 -6.72 0.78
N ASP A 42 -14.76 -7.85 0.98
CA ASP A 42 -14.42 -9.17 0.44
C ASP A 42 -15.15 -9.49 -0.88
N GLY A 43 -15.85 -8.51 -1.46
CA GLY A 43 -16.56 -8.64 -2.73
C GLY A 43 -15.63 -9.00 -3.90
N SER A 44 -16.15 -9.74 -4.89
CA SER A 44 -15.36 -10.27 -6.02
C SER A 44 -14.71 -9.19 -6.89
N LYS A 45 -15.27 -7.97 -6.90
CA LYS A 45 -14.75 -6.81 -7.64
C LYS A 45 -13.76 -5.97 -6.84
N VAL A 46 -13.52 -6.34 -5.56
CA VAL A 46 -12.59 -5.65 -4.66
C VAL A 46 -11.22 -6.30 -4.77
N GLN A 47 -10.17 -5.49 -4.91
CA GLN A 47 -8.81 -6.00 -4.96
C GLN A 47 -7.79 -5.05 -4.32
N LEU A 48 -6.67 -5.60 -3.91
CA LEU A 48 -5.56 -4.85 -3.36
C LEU A 48 -4.82 -4.06 -4.44
N ALA A 49 -4.20 -2.96 -4.06
CA ALA A 49 -3.44 -2.09 -4.96
C ALA A 49 -2.32 -2.85 -5.71
N THR A 50 -1.61 -3.75 -5.03
CA THR A 50 -0.55 -4.57 -5.64
C THR A 50 -1.07 -5.46 -6.75
N LYS A 51 -2.28 -6.03 -6.60
CA LYS A 51 -2.91 -6.85 -7.63
C LYS A 51 -3.36 -6.01 -8.82
N ALA A 52 -3.93 -4.83 -8.56
CA ALA A 52 -4.37 -3.92 -9.60
C ALA A 52 -3.20 -3.45 -10.50
N ILE A 53 -2.04 -3.14 -9.89
CA ILE A 53 -0.81 -2.77 -10.62
C ILE A 53 -0.26 -3.94 -11.43
N ALA A 54 -0.30 -5.16 -10.88
CA ALA A 54 0.26 -6.34 -11.54
C ALA A 54 -0.53 -6.79 -12.77
N TYR A 55 -1.85 -6.52 -12.79
CA TYR A 55 -2.77 -7.00 -13.83
C TYR A 55 -3.77 -5.90 -14.24
N PRO A 56 -3.32 -4.74 -14.74
CA PRO A 56 -4.19 -3.61 -15.08
C PRO A 56 -5.16 -3.93 -16.22
N GLU A 57 -4.81 -4.89 -17.08
CA GLU A 57 -5.65 -5.36 -18.17
C GLU A 57 -6.92 -6.13 -17.72
N GLN A 58 -6.96 -6.57 -16.45
CA GLN A 58 -8.14 -7.23 -15.87
C GLN A 58 -9.16 -6.25 -15.27
N LEU A 59 -8.82 -4.96 -15.24
CA LEU A 59 -9.69 -3.92 -14.70
C LEU A 59 -10.71 -3.46 -15.75
N GLY A 60 -11.96 -3.24 -15.32
CA GLY A 60 -13.01 -2.63 -16.11
C GLY A 60 -12.78 -1.15 -16.41
N GLN A 61 -13.82 -0.45 -16.80
CA GLN A 61 -13.73 0.96 -17.21
C GLN A 61 -13.94 1.93 -16.03
N GLU A 62 -14.85 1.60 -15.13
CA GLU A 62 -15.20 2.43 -13.96
C GLU A 62 -14.42 1.94 -12.73
N ILE A 63 -13.47 2.72 -12.28
CA ILE A 63 -12.56 2.35 -11.17
C ILE A 63 -12.81 3.27 -9.97
N VAL A 64 -13.01 2.67 -8.82
CA VAL A 64 -12.98 3.38 -7.55
C VAL A 64 -11.73 2.97 -6.77
N ILE A 65 -11.01 3.94 -6.23
CA ILE A 65 -9.84 3.71 -5.36
C ILE A 65 -10.18 4.20 -3.96
N LEU A 66 -10.09 3.32 -2.97
CA LEU A 66 -10.20 3.71 -1.55
C LEU A 66 -8.82 4.06 -1.01
N GLY A 67 -8.63 5.33 -0.70
CA GLY A 67 -7.39 5.91 -0.17
C GLY A 67 -6.60 6.69 -1.19
N GLY A 68 -6.50 7.98 -0.95
CA GLY A 68 -5.78 8.98 -1.75
C GLY A 68 -4.36 9.24 -1.25
N GLY A 69 -3.68 8.25 -0.67
CA GLY A 69 -2.24 8.30 -0.41
C GLY A 69 -1.42 8.32 -1.69
N SER A 70 -0.09 8.39 -1.61
CA SER A 70 0.78 8.42 -2.80
C SER A 70 0.51 7.27 -3.75
N ILE A 71 0.38 6.05 -3.23
CA ILE A 71 0.12 4.84 -4.04
C ILE A 71 -1.23 4.95 -4.77
N GLY A 72 -2.31 5.32 -4.07
CA GLY A 72 -3.63 5.47 -4.68
C GLY A 72 -3.67 6.55 -5.75
N CYS A 73 -2.95 7.66 -5.53
CA CYS A 73 -2.82 8.73 -6.52
C CYS A 73 -2.04 8.29 -7.77
N GLU A 74 -0.93 7.56 -7.59
CA GLU A 74 -0.10 7.06 -8.69
C GLU A 74 -0.87 6.04 -9.55
N ILE A 75 -1.56 5.10 -8.91
CA ILE A 75 -2.43 4.13 -9.60
C ILE A 75 -3.54 4.85 -10.35
N GLY A 76 -4.20 5.81 -9.69
CA GLY A 76 -5.27 6.59 -10.31
C GLY A 76 -4.83 7.34 -11.55
N LEU A 77 -3.65 7.97 -11.51
CA LEU A 77 -3.06 8.63 -12.67
C LEU A 77 -2.75 7.66 -13.80
N GLU A 78 -2.11 6.54 -13.51
CA GLU A 78 -1.76 5.53 -14.51
C GLU A 78 -3.00 4.96 -15.20
N LEU A 79 -4.04 4.63 -14.44
CA LEU A 79 -5.29 4.11 -14.98
C LEU A 79 -6.06 5.16 -15.79
N ALA A 80 -6.04 6.42 -15.36
CA ALA A 80 -6.64 7.53 -16.11
C ALA A 80 -5.91 7.80 -17.44
N GLU A 81 -4.57 7.70 -17.44
CA GLU A 81 -3.75 7.79 -18.66
C GLU A 81 -4.06 6.65 -19.65
N GLN A 82 -4.44 5.47 -19.15
CA GLN A 82 -4.94 4.35 -19.95
C GLN A 82 -6.39 4.51 -20.40
N GLY A 83 -7.04 5.65 -20.09
CA GLY A 83 -8.41 5.99 -20.51
C GLY A 83 -9.53 5.44 -19.63
N LYS A 84 -9.23 4.91 -18.44
CA LYS A 84 -10.25 4.47 -17.47
C LYS A 84 -10.82 5.66 -16.72
N ASN A 85 -12.08 5.58 -16.30
CA ASN A 85 -12.72 6.56 -15.43
C ASN A 85 -12.38 6.23 -13.97
N VAL A 86 -11.66 7.11 -13.31
CA VAL A 86 -11.14 6.84 -11.97
C VAL A 86 -11.70 7.82 -10.94
N SER A 87 -12.20 7.30 -9.84
CA SER A 87 -12.63 8.10 -8.69
C SER A 87 -11.88 7.67 -7.44
N ILE A 88 -11.13 8.59 -6.83
CA ILE A 88 -10.39 8.35 -5.59
C ILE A 88 -11.19 8.88 -4.41
N LEU A 89 -11.60 8.00 -3.50
CA LEU A 89 -12.20 8.37 -2.22
C LEU A 89 -11.11 8.54 -1.17
N GLU A 90 -11.02 9.74 -0.59
CA GLU A 90 -10.05 10.07 0.44
C GLU A 90 -10.76 10.67 1.68
N LEU A 91 -10.44 10.14 2.85
CA LEU A 91 -11.03 10.56 4.12
C LEU A 91 -10.58 11.97 4.54
N THR A 92 -9.38 12.36 4.18
CA THR A 92 -8.81 13.68 4.49
C THR A 92 -9.15 14.70 3.41
N ASP A 93 -8.75 15.95 3.62
CA ASP A 93 -8.95 17.04 2.67
C ASP A 93 -7.81 17.17 1.65
N THR A 94 -6.84 16.27 1.67
CA THR A 94 -5.61 16.40 0.90
C THR A 94 -5.15 15.05 0.36
N LEU A 95 -4.93 14.97 -0.94
CA LEU A 95 -4.28 13.81 -1.57
C LEU A 95 -2.79 13.75 -1.22
N ALA A 96 -2.25 12.54 -1.12
CA ALA A 96 -0.85 12.27 -0.82
C ALA A 96 -0.33 13.05 0.40
N ALA A 97 -1.13 13.16 1.47
CA ALA A 97 -0.88 14.02 2.62
C ALA A 97 0.51 13.80 3.26
N ASN A 98 1.01 12.57 3.26
CA ASN A 98 2.32 12.20 3.81
C ASN A 98 3.51 12.40 2.85
N ALA A 99 3.26 12.80 1.60
CA ALA A 99 4.30 13.10 0.64
C ALA A 99 4.89 14.52 0.88
N ASN A 100 6.11 14.75 0.37
CA ASN A 100 6.67 16.09 0.41
C ASN A 100 5.85 17.08 -0.45
N SER A 101 5.91 18.36 -0.11
CA SER A 101 5.09 19.40 -0.72
C SER A 101 5.31 19.56 -2.23
N LEU A 102 6.54 19.39 -2.70
CA LEU A 102 6.87 19.51 -4.13
C LEU A 102 6.25 18.36 -4.92
N TYR A 103 6.33 17.15 -4.41
CA TYR A 103 5.72 15.97 -5.02
C TYR A 103 4.17 16.08 -5.06
N ARG A 104 3.55 16.54 -3.97
CA ARG A 104 2.10 16.78 -3.94
C ARG A 104 1.66 17.78 -4.99
N GLU A 105 2.42 18.87 -5.14
CA GLU A 105 2.08 19.88 -6.16
C GLU A 105 2.25 19.30 -7.58
N ALA A 106 3.29 18.52 -7.83
CA ALA A 106 3.46 17.83 -9.12
C ALA A 106 2.31 16.86 -9.42
N LEU A 107 1.86 16.08 -8.41
CA LEU A 107 0.68 15.23 -8.53
C LEU A 107 -0.58 16.05 -8.86
N ARG A 108 -0.81 17.13 -8.10
CA ARG A 108 -1.97 18.01 -8.32
C ARG A 108 -2.01 18.56 -9.75
N GLN A 109 -0.87 19.00 -10.28
CA GLN A 109 -0.77 19.50 -11.65
C GLN A 109 -1.06 18.39 -12.68
N LYS A 110 -0.62 17.17 -12.43
CA LYS A 110 -0.94 16.04 -13.29
C LYS A 110 -2.43 15.67 -13.26
N PHE A 111 -3.07 15.68 -12.09
CA PHE A 111 -4.51 15.41 -11.96
C PHE A 111 -5.35 16.35 -12.81
N LEU A 112 -4.96 17.61 -12.93
CA LEU A 112 -5.67 18.60 -13.74
C LEU A 112 -5.63 18.32 -15.25
N GLN A 113 -4.80 17.41 -15.71
CA GLN A 113 -4.65 17.05 -17.12
C GLN A 113 -5.63 15.96 -17.57
N TYR A 114 -6.30 15.30 -16.62
CA TYR A 114 -7.17 14.15 -16.88
C TYR A 114 -8.60 14.43 -16.42
N GLU A 115 -9.52 14.64 -17.37
CA GLU A 115 -10.95 14.86 -17.08
C GLU A 115 -11.63 13.61 -16.53
N ASN A 116 -11.06 12.42 -16.77
CA ASN A 116 -11.52 11.13 -16.32
C ASN A 116 -10.95 10.69 -14.95
N LEU A 117 -10.24 11.58 -14.23
CA LEU A 117 -9.69 11.35 -12.90
C LEU A 117 -10.32 12.31 -11.88
N HIS A 118 -11.07 11.76 -10.95
CA HIS A 118 -11.81 12.52 -9.94
C HIS A 118 -11.28 12.21 -8.53
N SER A 119 -11.23 13.23 -7.67
CA SER A 119 -10.93 13.07 -6.25
C SER A 119 -12.13 13.49 -5.41
N LEU A 120 -12.60 12.57 -4.56
CA LEU A 120 -13.67 12.79 -3.59
C LEU A 120 -13.00 12.87 -2.20
N LEU A 121 -12.71 14.11 -1.79
CA LEU A 121 -12.05 14.39 -0.52
C LEU A 121 -13.06 14.48 0.62
N LYS A 122 -12.59 14.27 1.86
CA LYS A 122 -13.43 14.21 3.07
C LYS A 122 -14.57 13.22 2.95
N CYS A 123 -14.33 12.14 2.19
CA CYS A 123 -15.32 11.11 1.90
C CYS A 123 -14.90 9.78 2.53
N GLY A 124 -15.75 9.23 3.38
CA GLY A 124 -15.53 7.93 4.04
C GLY A 124 -16.42 6.85 3.47
N CYS A 125 -15.83 5.75 2.96
CA CYS A 125 -16.60 4.58 2.53
C CYS A 125 -17.36 3.98 3.71
N SER A 126 -18.67 3.81 3.55
CA SER A 126 -19.56 3.23 4.58
C SER A 126 -19.79 1.74 4.35
N ARG A 127 -19.99 1.33 3.12
CA ARG A 127 -20.19 -0.06 2.70
C ARG A 127 -19.95 -0.21 1.19
N ILE A 128 -19.70 -1.43 0.79
CA ILE A 128 -19.48 -1.84 -0.60
C ILE A 128 -20.61 -2.82 -0.94
N GLU A 129 -21.36 -2.50 -1.98
CA GLU A 129 -22.40 -3.33 -2.56
C GLU A 129 -21.92 -3.90 -3.91
N GLU A 130 -22.68 -4.75 -4.57
CA GLU A 130 -22.23 -5.48 -5.77
C GLU A 130 -21.75 -4.55 -6.90
N ASP A 131 -22.42 -3.43 -7.11
CA ASP A 131 -22.16 -2.51 -8.22
C ASP A 131 -21.92 -1.06 -7.78
N VAL A 132 -21.98 -0.77 -6.48
CA VAL A 132 -21.82 0.59 -5.96
C VAL A 132 -21.01 0.62 -4.67
N VAL A 133 -20.18 1.65 -4.54
CA VAL A 133 -19.57 2.05 -3.28
C VAL A 133 -20.45 3.12 -2.65
N VAL A 134 -20.88 2.89 -1.43
CA VAL A 134 -21.63 3.87 -0.64
C VAL A 134 -20.67 4.58 0.30
N TYR A 135 -20.69 5.89 0.28
CA TYR A 135 -19.80 6.74 1.08
C TYR A 135 -20.56 7.92 1.71
N LYS A 136 -19.99 8.49 2.76
CA LYS A 136 -20.43 9.74 3.36
C LYS A 136 -19.51 10.86 2.95
N ASP A 137 -20.09 11.98 2.51
CA ASP A 137 -19.36 13.20 2.19
C ASP A 137 -19.04 14.03 3.47
N GLU A 138 -18.40 15.18 3.29
CA GLU A 138 -18.02 16.09 4.39
C GLU A 138 -19.21 16.58 5.26
N LYS A 139 -20.42 16.54 4.73
CA LYS A 139 -21.65 16.89 5.44
C LYS A 139 -22.29 15.71 6.16
N GLY A 140 -21.74 14.50 5.95
CA GLY A 140 -22.29 13.25 6.45
C GLY A 140 -23.47 12.72 5.61
N GLU A 141 -23.72 13.31 4.43
CA GLU A 141 -24.74 12.85 3.49
C GLU A 141 -24.25 11.57 2.80
N GLU A 142 -25.13 10.57 2.75
CA GLU A 142 -24.82 9.31 2.10
C GLU A 142 -24.98 9.46 0.58
N LYS A 143 -23.96 9.04 -0.15
CA LYS A 143 -23.87 9.05 -1.61
C LYS A 143 -23.37 7.71 -2.11
N SER A 144 -23.54 7.44 -3.40
CA SER A 144 -23.05 6.23 -4.04
C SER A 144 -22.36 6.53 -5.36
N ILE A 145 -21.42 5.66 -5.72
CA ILE A 145 -20.70 5.68 -6.99
C ILE A 145 -20.62 4.27 -7.54
N SER A 146 -20.94 4.09 -8.81
CA SER A 146 -20.85 2.81 -9.51
C SER A 146 -19.39 2.46 -9.82
N TYR A 147 -19.08 1.18 -9.88
CA TYR A 147 -17.73 0.70 -10.18
C TYR A 147 -17.74 -0.68 -10.87
N ASP A 148 -16.73 -0.91 -11.72
CA ASP A 148 -16.39 -2.21 -12.25
C ASP A 148 -15.37 -2.91 -11.32
N ASN A 149 -14.40 -2.14 -10.82
CA ASN A 149 -13.40 -2.61 -9.84
C ASN A 149 -13.15 -1.57 -8.75
N LEU A 150 -13.04 -2.07 -7.52
CA LEU A 150 -12.65 -1.29 -6.35
C LEU A 150 -11.22 -1.66 -5.93
N ILE A 151 -10.35 -0.68 -5.87
CA ILE A 151 -8.94 -0.85 -5.50
C ILE A 151 -8.72 -0.35 -4.07
N LEU A 152 -8.18 -1.19 -3.22
CA LEU A 152 -7.84 -0.84 -1.85
C LEU A 152 -6.42 -0.27 -1.79
N SER A 153 -6.30 1.00 -1.47
CA SER A 153 -5.03 1.71 -1.24
C SER A 153 -5.04 2.40 0.14
N THR A 154 -5.50 1.65 1.15
CA THR A 154 -5.75 2.15 2.51
C THR A 154 -4.52 2.11 3.42
N GLY A 155 -3.34 2.00 2.83
CA GLY A 155 -2.04 1.99 3.50
C GLY A 155 -1.50 0.60 3.79
N LEU A 156 -0.41 0.55 4.54
CA LEU A 156 0.33 -0.66 4.88
C LEU A 156 0.25 -0.95 6.38
N SER A 157 0.38 -2.21 6.75
CA SER A 157 0.44 -2.71 8.13
C SER A 157 1.76 -3.41 8.38
N ALA A 158 2.45 -3.02 9.44
CA ALA A 158 3.67 -3.67 9.90
C ALA A 158 3.42 -5.13 10.32
N GLN A 159 4.42 -5.99 10.14
CA GLN A 159 4.34 -7.42 10.45
C GLN A 159 4.99 -7.79 11.79
N LYS A 160 4.79 -6.97 12.83
CA LYS A 160 5.46 -7.08 14.14
C LYS A 160 5.35 -8.48 14.75
N LYS A 161 4.17 -9.12 14.67
CA LYS A 161 3.98 -10.48 15.21
C LYS A 161 4.83 -11.53 14.48
N LEU A 162 5.01 -11.36 13.16
CA LEU A 162 5.86 -12.26 12.39
C LEU A 162 7.34 -12.03 12.73
N VAL A 163 7.74 -10.78 12.93
CA VAL A 163 9.10 -10.40 13.35
C VAL A 163 9.45 -11.02 14.71
N GLU A 164 8.50 -11.04 15.65
CA GLU A 164 8.70 -11.60 17.00
C GLU A 164 9.19 -13.06 16.97
N ALA A 165 8.80 -13.85 15.97
CA ALA A 165 9.22 -15.23 15.83
C ALA A 165 10.72 -15.41 15.52
N PHE A 166 11.40 -14.36 15.08
CA PHE A 166 12.82 -14.38 14.75
C PHE A 166 13.72 -13.90 15.90
N TYR A 167 13.17 -13.28 16.94
CA TYR A 167 13.97 -12.89 18.10
C TYR A 167 14.47 -14.10 18.88
N GLY A 168 15.72 -14.02 19.32
CA GLY A 168 16.39 -15.09 20.07
C GLY A 168 16.91 -16.26 19.22
N ILE A 169 16.83 -16.16 17.88
CA ILE A 169 17.48 -17.15 17.00
C ILE A 169 19.01 -17.03 17.09
N CYS A 170 19.51 -15.82 17.10
CA CYS A 170 20.93 -15.53 17.37
C CYS A 170 21.06 -14.36 18.35
N LYS A 171 22.27 -14.07 18.77
CA LYS A 171 22.54 -13.03 19.78
C LYS A 171 22.15 -11.64 19.26
N ASP A 172 22.53 -11.34 18.01
CA ASP A 172 22.35 -10.04 17.40
C ASP A 172 21.24 -10.12 16.33
N THR A 173 20.00 -9.84 16.74
CA THR A 173 18.85 -9.81 15.84
C THR A 173 18.29 -8.38 15.76
N ILE A 174 18.29 -7.80 14.56
CA ILE A 174 17.80 -6.44 14.29
C ILE A 174 16.65 -6.51 13.28
N ALA A 175 15.49 -5.97 13.63
CA ALA A 175 14.37 -5.82 12.69
C ALA A 175 14.31 -4.40 12.15
N ILE A 176 14.14 -4.25 10.82
CA ILE A 176 14.20 -2.97 10.12
C ILE A 176 13.11 -2.84 9.05
N GLY A 177 12.89 -1.62 8.61
CA GLY A 177 12.00 -1.29 7.50
C GLY A 177 10.52 -1.47 7.80
N ASP A 178 9.74 -1.70 6.77
CA ASP A 178 8.28 -1.68 6.82
C ASP A 178 7.67 -2.77 7.70
N CYS A 179 8.41 -3.81 8.03
CA CYS A 179 7.91 -4.83 8.97
C CYS A 179 7.77 -4.30 10.40
N ILE A 180 8.45 -3.20 10.72
CA ILE A 180 8.36 -2.49 12.01
C ILE A 180 7.49 -1.24 11.88
N SER A 181 7.76 -0.41 10.85
CA SER A 181 7.05 0.85 10.62
C SER A 181 7.03 1.19 9.13
N PRO A 182 5.93 0.88 8.42
CA PRO A 182 5.81 1.22 7.00
C PRO A 182 6.09 2.71 6.74
N SER A 183 6.98 2.98 5.79
CA SER A 183 7.45 4.33 5.51
C SER A 183 7.79 4.51 4.01
N ASN A 184 9.00 4.95 3.69
CA ASN A 184 9.46 5.22 2.34
C ASN A 184 10.84 4.60 2.09
N ILE A 185 11.25 4.58 0.81
CA ILE A 185 12.52 3.99 0.36
C ILE A 185 13.73 4.63 1.05
N MET A 186 13.68 5.93 1.32
CA MET A 186 14.78 6.64 2.00
C MET A 186 14.99 6.09 3.41
N ASN A 187 13.91 5.90 4.19
CA ASN A 187 13.99 5.34 5.53
C ASN A 187 14.44 3.88 5.51
N ALA A 188 13.92 3.06 4.59
CA ALA A 188 14.34 1.67 4.44
C ALA A 188 15.84 1.56 4.13
N ASN A 189 16.36 2.41 3.24
CA ASN A 189 17.80 2.47 2.93
C ASN A 189 18.63 2.93 4.12
N PHE A 190 18.16 3.94 4.86
CA PHE A 190 18.86 4.44 6.05
C PHE A 190 18.94 3.36 7.15
N GLU A 191 17.83 2.70 7.44
CA GLU A 191 17.77 1.63 8.44
C GLU A 191 18.64 0.43 8.02
N GLY A 192 18.59 0.02 6.74
CA GLY A 192 19.45 -1.03 6.20
C GLY A 192 20.93 -0.71 6.31
N PHE A 193 21.31 0.54 6.00
CA PHE A 193 22.68 1.01 6.16
C PHE A 193 23.12 1.01 7.63
N ALA A 194 22.28 1.54 8.52
CA ALA A 194 22.55 1.60 9.95
C ALA A 194 22.67 0.20 10.55
N ALA A 195 21.77 -0.74 10.18
CA ALA A 195 21.87 -2.12 10.63
C ALA A 195 23.18 -2.78 10.19
N GLY A 196 23.58 -2.60 8.92
CA GLY A 196 24.83 -3.16 8.38
C GLY A 196 26.10 -2.57 8.99
N LEU A 197 26.05 -1.43 9.68
CA LEU A 197 27.18 -0.88 10.43
C LEU A 197 27.28 -1.44 11.86
N ASN A 198 26.21 -2.03 12.39
CA ASN A 198 26.11 -2.46 13.79
C ASN A 198 26.15 -3.98 13.98
N ILE A 199 26.43 -4.72 12.92
CA ILE A 199 26.60 -6.19 12.94
C ILE A 199 28.03 -6.61 12.66
#